data_b94e1e18773b25650c4eaad8a1d36476
#
_entry.id   b94e1e18773b25650c4eaad8a1d36476
#
_cell.length_a   1.000
_cell.length_b   1.000
_cell.length_c   1.000
_cell.angle_alpha   90.00
_cell.angle_beta   90.00
_cell.angle_gamma   90.00
#
_symmetry.space_group_name_H-M   'P 1'
#
loop_
_entity.id
_entity.type
_entity.pdbx_description
1 polymer ?
#
loop_
_entity_poly.entity_id
_entity_poly.type
_entity_poly.pdbx_seq_one_letter_code
_entity_poly.pdbx_strand_id
1 'polypeptide(L)'
;VILAGLYNGGFFDMAAFYGGTCLRIFQGLQRFSEDMDFSLLAPDDKFDFTKYFQPIIDEFAIVGREVEIKKKDKKSFGKVESAFLKDNTDVYDVSFQTDKSIKIKIEVDTQPPLNFRTEQKLLLQPHSFMTRCFTLPDLFAGKMHALVYRGWKNRVKGRDWYDFEWYVRHNVPLDFAHLAERVRQFNNEEIGREAFMAQLKDRLASANINQVKNDVLPFVRNPKELDIWSNDYFVQLADMIRFE
;
A
#
# COMPACT_ATOMS: atom_id res chain seq x y z
N VAL A 1 -6.53 -16.81 0.53
CA VAL A 1 -7.99 -16.97 0.53
C VAL A 1 -8.65 -15.72 -0.08
N ILE A 2 -8.56 -14.49 0.52
CA ILE A 2 -9.22 -13.28 -0.04
C ILE A 2 -8.84 -13.06 -1.51
N LEU A 3 -7.54 -13.11 -1.87
CA LEU A 3 -7.11 -12.94 -3.26
C LEU A 3 -7.69 -14.01 -4.20
N ALA A 4 -7.85 -15.25 -3.73
CA ALA A 4 -8.50 -16.32 -4.50
C ALA A 4 -9.99 -16.01 -4.75
N GLY A 5 -10.73 -15.59 -3.72
CA GLY A 5 -12.12 -15.18 -3.86
C GLY A 5 -12.29 -13.99 -4.81
N LEU A 6 -11.40 -13.00 -4.74
CA LEU A 6 -11.37 -11.87 -5.66
C LEU A 6 -11.10 -12.32 -7.11
N TYR A 7 -10.15 -13.25 -7.29
CA TYR A 7 -9.89 -13.83 -8.60
C TYR A 7 -11.11 -14.56 -9.17
N ASN A 8 -11.73 -15.43 -8.37
CA ASN A 8 -12.93 -16.18 -8.78
C ASN A 8 -14.12 -15.26 -9.09
N GLY A 9 -14.21 -14.13 -8.39
CA GLY A 9 -15.21 -13.08 -8.66
C GLY A 9 -14.91 -12.20 -9.87
N GLY A 10 -13.78 -12.37 -10.57
CA GLY A 10 -13.38 -11.54 -11.72
C GLY A 10 -12.90 -10.12 -11.34
N PHE A 11 -12.53 -9.90 -10.07
CA PHE A 11 -12.11 -8.57 -9.59
C PHE A 11 -10.88 -8.04 -10.30
N PHE A 12 -9.93 -8.91 -10.63
CA PHE A 12 -8.67 -8.52 -11.28
C PHE A 12 -8.82 -8.14 -12.76
N ASP A 13 -10.03 -8.23 -13.34
CA ASP A 13 -10.30 -7.68 -14.67
C ASP A 13 -10.36 -6.15 -14.64
N MET A 14 -10.74 -5.55 -13.51
CA MET A 14 -10.92 -4.11 -13.35
C MET A 14 -10.08 -3.47 -12.24
N ALA A 15 -9.34 -4.26 -11.47
CA ALA A 15 -8.53 -3.77 -10.36
C ALA A 15 -7.17 -4.44 -10.29
N ALA A 16 -6.23 -3.79 -9.61
CA ALA A 16 -4.91 -4.34 -9.32
C ALA A 16 -4.58 -4.23 -7.82
N PHE A 17 -3.86 -5.21 -7.32
CA PHE A 17 -3.36 -5.26 -5.95
C PHE A 17 -2.07 -4.44 -5.85
N TYR A 18 -1.95 -3.60 -4.82
CA TYR A 18 -0.79 -2.75 -4.61
C TYR A 18 -0.49 -2.61 -3.11
N GLY A 19 0.39 -1.69 -2.74
CA GLY A 19 0.70 -1.39 -1.35
C GLY A 19 1.65 -2.39 -0.67
N GLY A 20 1.74 -2.26 0.66
CA GLY A 20 2.71 -3.02 1.47
C GLY A 20 2.45 -4.52 1.51
N THR A 21 1.19 -4.93 1.48
CA THR A 21 0.83 -6.37 1.51
C THR A 21 1.11 -7.04 0.16
N CYS A 22 0.91 -6.34 -0.95
CA CYS A 22 1.33 -6.80 -2.27
C CYS A 22 2.85 -7.03 -2.31
N LEU A 23 3.63 -6.05 -1.85
CA LEU A 23 5.09 -6.15 -1.78
C LEU A 23 5.53 -7.32 -0.87
N ARG A 24 4.83 -7.55 0.25
CA ARG A 24 5.13 -8.66 1.16
C ARG A 24 4.86 -10.02 0.53
N ILE A 25 3.69 -10.20 -0.09
CA ILE A 25 3.26 -11.49 -0.64
C ILE A 25 4.09 -11.88 -1.86
N PHE A 26 4.33 -10.94 -2.78
CA PHE A 26 4.91 -11.24 -4.08
C PHE A 26 6.41 -10.93 -4.20
N GLN A 27 6.96 -10.10 -3.32
CA GLN A 27 8.35 -9.64 -3.41
C GLN A 27 9.17 -9.91 -2.14
N GLY A 28 8.55 -10.52 -1.12
CA GLY A 28 9.27 -10.96 0.07
C GLY A 28 9.64 -9.83 1.05
N LEU A 29 8.89 -8.73 1.08
CA LEU A 29 9.06 -7.69 2.10
C LEU A 29 8.98 -8.30 3.50
N GLN A 30 10.02 -8.10 4.32
CA GLN A 30 10.15 -8.81 5.60
C GLN A 30 9.28 -8.24 6.73
N ARG A 31 8.93 -6.95 6.69
CA ARG A 31 8.06 -6.36 7.71
C ARG A 31 6.62 -6.84 7.58
N PHE A 32 5.90 -6.81 8.68
CA PHE A 32 4.47 -7.10 8.70
C PHE A 32 3.64 -6.01 7.99
N SER A 33 2.54 -6.41 7.38
CA SER A 33 1.56 -5.53 6.73
C SER A 33 0.15 -6.01 7.07
N GLU A 34 -0.77 -5.08 7.29
CA GLU A 34 -2.10 -5.34 7.86
C GLU A 34 -3.21 -5.20 6.81
N ASP A 35 -3.10 -4.18 5.96
CA ASP A 35 -4.15 -3.79 5.02
C ASP A 35 -3.94 -4.43 3.64
N MET A 36 -5.02 -4.70 2.93
CA MET A 36 -5.01 -5.12 1.53
C MET A 36 -5.48 -3.95 0.67
N ASP A 37 -4.57 -3.38 -0.10
CA ASP A 37 -4.80 -2.18 -0.90
C ASP A 37 -5.04 -2.56 -2.36
N PHE A 38 -6.14 -2.10 -2.94
CA PHE A 38 -6.48 -2.29 -4.35
C PHE A 38 -6.76 -0.96 -5.03
N SER A 39 -6.43 -0.88 -6.30
CA SER A 39 -6.69 0.27 -7.16
C SER A 39 -7.49 -0.19 -8.36
N LEU A 40 -8.55 0.52 -8.72
CA LEU A 40 -9.18 0.29 -10.03
C LEU A 40 -8.19 0.65 -11.15
N LEU A 41 -8.35 0.04 -12.32
CA LEU A 41 -7.54 0.33 -13.51
C LEU A 41 -7.96 1.63 -14.20
N ALA A 42 -9.17 2.08 -13.92
CA ALA A 42 -9.74 3.35 -14.39
C ALA A 42 -10.71 3.89 -13.32
N PRO A 43 -10.92 5.21 -13.24
CA PRO A 43 -11.90 5.81 -12.35
C PRO A 43 -13.31 5.27 -12.58
N ASP A 44 -14.01 4.89 -11.50
CA ASP A 44 -15.40 4.45 -11.54
C ASP A 44 -16.13 4.85 -10.26
N ASP A 45 -16.99 5.88 -10.34
CA ASP A 45 -17.81 6.36 -9.23
C ASP A 45 -18.96 5.42 -8.84
N LYS A 46 -19.29 4.47 -9.73
CA LYS A 46 -20.37 3.50 -9.53
C LYS A 46 -19.85 2.13 -9.12
N PHE A 47 -18.54 2.02 -8.88
CA PHE A 47 -17.95 0.76 -8.48
C PHE A 47 -18.59 0.23 -7.20
N ASP A 48 -19.02 -1.02 -7.24
CA ASP A 48 -19.59 -1.71 -6.09
C ASP A 48 -18.79 -2.97 -5.78
N PHE A 49 -18.10 -2.95 -4.67
CA PHE A 49 -17.30 -4.07 -4.19
C PHE A 49 -18.16 -5.19 -3.58
N THR A 50 -19.43 -4.94 -3.23
CA THR A 50 -20.29 -5.94 -2.57
C THR A 50 -20.50 -7.19 -3.41
N LYS A 51 -20.46 -7.08 -4.73
CA LYS A 51 -20.53 -8.21 -5.67
C LYS A 51 -19.43 -9.26 -5.50
N TYR A 52 -18.32 -8.89 -4.83
CA TYR A 52 -17.20 -9.81 -4.54
C TYR A 52 -17.28 -10.45 -3.16
N PHE A 53 -18.26 -10.07 -2.33
CA PHE A 53 -18.40 -10.62 -0.98
C PHE A 53 -18.62 -12.13 -1.01
N GLN A 54 -19.56 -12.58 -1.82
CA GLN A 54 -19.89 -14.01 -1.88
C GLN A 54 -18.72 -14.86 -2.35
N PRO A 55 -18.00 -14.54 -3.45
CA PRO A 55 -16.80 -15.28 -3.84
C PRO A 55 -15.73 -15.36 -2.74
N ILE A 56 -15.53 -14.29 -1.96
CA ILE A 56 -14.60 -14.30 -0.83
C ILE A 56 -15.09 -15.22 0.29
N ILE A 57 -16.39 -15.15 0.65
CA ILE A 57 -17.00 -15.97 1.70
C ILE A 57 -16.89 -17.45 1.31
N ASP A 58 -17.17 -17.80 0.06
CA ASP A 58 -17.10 -19.18 -0.46
C ASP A 58 -15.69 -19.76 -0.33
N GLU A 59 -14.66 -18.97 -0.66
CA GLU A 59 -13.26 -19.39 -0.49
C GLU A 59 -12.88 -19.63 0.97
N PHE A 60 -13.40 -18.81 1.90
CA PHE A 60 -13.20 -19.07 3.32
C PHE A 60 -13.93 -20.32 3.79
N ALA A 61 -15.14 -20.58 3.30
CA ALA A 61 -15.91 -21.79 3.61
C ALA A 61 -15.18 -23.08 3.17
N ILE A 62 -14.52 -23.06 2.00
CA ILE A 62 -13.70 -24.18 1.50
C ILE A 62 -12.59 -24.56 2.50
N VAL A 63 -11.98 -23.57 3.17
CA VAL A 63 -10.94 -23.81 4.17
C VAL A 63 -11.50 -23.93 5.60
N GLY A 64 -12.82 -24.12 5.76
CA GLY A 64 -13.50 -24.36 7.04
C GLY A 64 -13.53 -23.10 7.93
N ARG A 65 -13.61 -21.91 7.35
CA ARG A 65 -13.68 -20.63 8.07
C ARG A 65 -14.96 -19.88 7.72
N GLU A 66 -15.63 -19.37 8.72
CA GLU A 66 -16.75 -18.45 8.57
C GLU A 66 -16.29 -17.00 8.73
N VAL A 67 -16.67 -16.15 7.79
CA VAL A 67 -16.31 -14.74 7.79
C VAL A 67 -17.51 -13.86 7.50
N GLU A 68 -17.48 -12.65 8.02
CA GLU A 68 -18.43 -11.60 7.69
C GLU A 68 -17.68 -10.43 7.05
N ILE A 69 -18.25 -9.86 5.99
CA ILE A 69 -17.67 -8.70 5.29
C ILE A 69 -18.64 -7.53 5.45
N LYS A 70 -18.11 -6.41 5.94
CA LYS A 70 -18.89 -5.17 6.12
C LYS A 70 -18.19 -4.00 5.47
N LYS A 71 -18.96 -3.18 4.74
CA LYS A 71 -18.50 -1.87 4.32
C LYS A 71 -18.44 -0.94 5.54
N LYS A 72 -17.32 -0.25 5.72
CA LYS A 72 -17.20 0.80 6.74
C LYS A 72 -17.83 2.08 6.27
N ASP A 73 -18.75 2.62 7.06
CA ASP A 73 -19.22 3.99 6.84
C ASP A 73 -18.10 5.00 7.10
N LYS A 74 -17.89 5.95 6.17
CA LYS A 74 -16.89 7.01 6.29
C LYS A 74 -17.03 7.81 7.60
N LYS A 75 -18.24 7.89 8.19
CA LYS A 75 -18.50 8.52 9.48
C LYS A 75 -17.93 7.77 10.70
N SER A 76 -17.61 6.50 10.54
CA SER A 76 -17.06 5.66 11.64
C SER A 76 -15.53 5.75 11.79
N PHE A 77 -14.86 6.48 10.91
CA PHE A 77 -13.42 6.71 11.04
C PHE A 77 -13.13 7.76 12.11
N GLY A 78 -12.19 7.48 12.99
CA GLY A 78 -11.67 8.50 13.91
C GLY A 78 -11.06 9.68 13.13
N LYS A 79 -11.03 10.88 13.73
CA LYS A 79 -10.52 12.11 13.09
C LYS A 79 -9.12 11.95 12.42
N VAL A 80 -8.33 10.99 12.87
CA VAL A 80 -7.00 10.68 12.34
C VAL A 80 -7.10 9.79 11.10
N GLU A 81 -7.95 8.75 11.12
CA GLU A 81 -8.14 7.84 9.98
C GLU A 81 -8.85 8.55 8.81
N SER A 82 -9.84 9.40 9.09
CA SER A 82 -10.57 10.15 8.05
C SER A 82 -9.70 11.17 7.30
N ALA A 83 -8.60 11.63 7.90
CA ALA A 83 -7.66 12.54 7.24
C ALA A 83 -6.78 11.85 6.18
N PHE A 84 -6.77 10.49 6.15
CA PHE A 84 -5.94 9.68 5.26
C PHE A 84 -6.74 8.90 4.21
N LEU A 85 -8.00 8.64 4.49
CA LEU A 85 -8.92 8.10 3.50
C LEU A 85 -9.39 9.26 2.66
N LYS A 86 -8.95 9.29 1.42
CA LYS A 86 -9.48 10.20 0.41
C LYS A 86 -10.95 9.90 0.22
N ASP A 87 -11.72 10.89 -0.20
CA ASP A 87 -13.17 10.75 -0.42
C ASP A 87 -13.56 9.61 -1.38
N ASN A 88 -12.60 9.15 -2.17
CA ASN A 88 -12.73 8.14 -3.22
C ASN A 88 -12.18 6.74 -2.86
N THR A 89 -11.80 6.50 -1.59
CA THR A 89 -11.38 5.16 -1.13
C THR A 89 -12.52 4.49 -0.36
N ASP A 90 -12.95 3.34 -0.84
CA ASP A 90 -13.89 2.47 -0.13
C ASP A 90 -13.15 1.50 0.78
N VAL A 91 -13.65 1.30 2.00
CA VAL A 91 -13.03 0.44 3.02
C VAL A 91 -13.98 -0.63 3.47
N TYR A 92 -13.47 -1.86 3.56
CA TYR A 92 -14.21 -3.04 3.95
C TYR A 92 -13.44 -3.83 5.01
N ASP A 93 -14.14 -4.35 6.00
CA ASP A 93 -13.58 -5.25 7.02
C ASP A 93 -14.05 -6.68 6.78
N VAL A 94 -13.12 -7.62 6.72
CA VAL A 94 -13.39 -9.06 6.78
C VAL A 94 -13.11 -9.52 8.20
N SER A 95 -14.13 -9.97 8.92
CA SER A 95 -14.03 -10.45 10.30
C SER A 95 -14.32 -11.94 10.39
N PHE A 96 -13.54 -12.64 11.21
CA PHE A 96 -13.73 -14.05 11.50
C PHE A 96 -14.66 -14.22 12.69
N GLN A 97 -15.58 -15.20 12.60
CA GLN A 97 -16.43 -15.62 13.71
C GLN A 97 -15.64 -16.56 14.63
N THR A 98 -14.77 -16.00 15.47
CA THR A 98 -13.98 -16.75 16.45
C THR A 98 -13.88 -15.93 17.74
N ASP A 99 -13.48 -16.57 18.85
CA ASP A 99 -13.27 -15.93 20.15
C ASP A 99 -12.21 -14.81 20.12
N LYS A 100 -11.33 -14.81 19.12
CA LYS A 100 -10.39 -13.73 18.82
C LYS A 100 -10.76 -13.08 17.49
N SER A 101 -11.28 -11.87 17.55
CA SER A 101 -11.64 -11.08 16.36
C SER A 101 -10.38 -10.71 15.56
N ILE A 102 -10.10 -11.48 14.52
CA ILE A 102 -9.11 -11.09 13.50
C ILE A 102 -9.87 -10.28 12.46
N LYS A 103 -9.39 -9.07 12.17
CA LYS A 103 -9.96 -8.21 11.13
C LYS A 103 -8.91 -8.00 10.04
N ILE A 104 -9.30 -8.20 8.79
CA ILE A 104 -8.50 -7.85 7.62
C ILE A 104 -9.20 -6.69 6.94
N LYS A 105 -8.48 -5.58 6.79
CA LYS A 105 -8.98 -4.39 6.12
C LYS A 105 -8.69 -4.46 4.64
N ILE A 106 -9.70 -4.20 3.82
CA ILE A 106 -9.59 -4.07 2.37
C ILE A 106 -9.87 -2.61 2.01
N GLU A 107 -8.95 -1.99 1.28
CA GLU A 107 -9.08 -0.64 0.74
C GLU A 107 -9.12 -0.70 -0.78
N VAL A 108 -10.09 -0.01 -1.40
CA VAL A 108 -10.21 0.08 -2.86
C VAL A 108 -10.21 1.54 -3.27
N ASP A 109 -9.18 1.97 -4.00
CA ASP A 109 -9.13 3.30 -4.62
C ASP A 109 -9.97 3.28 -5.91
N THR A 110 -11.08 4.01 -5.90
CA THR A 110 -12.03 4.08 -7.02
C THR A 110 -11.75 5.24 -7.98
N GLN A 111 -10.83 6.15 -7.60
CA GLN A 111 -10.38 7.30 -8.41
C GLN A 111 -8.84 7.35 -8.46
N PRO A 112 -8.20 6.29 -8.98
CA PRO A 112 -6.74 6.19 -8.90
C PRO A 112 -6.04 7.21 -9.80
N PRO A 113 -4.87 7.70 -9.38
CA PRO A 113 -3.94 8.33 -10.31
C PRO A 113 -3.53 7.32 -11.37
N LEU A 114 -3.65 7.71 -12.62
CA LEU A 114 -3.32 6.85 -13.77
C LEU A 114 -1.81 6.81 -14.04
N ASN A 115 -1.43 6.38 -15.24
CA ASN A 115 -0.02 6.20 -15.66
C ASN A 115 0.74 5.17 -14.80
N PHE A 116 0.05 4.14 -14.30
CA PHE A 116 0.68 2.98 -13.69
C PHE A 116 0.57 1.76 -14.61
N ARG A 117 1.51 0.84 -14.44
CA ARG A 117 1.54 -0.45 -15.14
C ARG A 117 1.20 -1.58 -14.20
N THR A 118 0.66 -2.64 -14.76
CA THR A 118 0.33 -3.84 -14.01
C THR A 118 0.99 -5.07 -14.62
N GLU A 119 1.21 -6.09 -13.78
CA GLU A 119 1.72 -7.39 -14.18
C GLU A 119 0.87 -8.50 -13.53
N GLN A 120 0.89 -9.70 -14.11
CA GLN A 120 0.25 -10.86 -13.55
C GLN A 120 1.24 -11.64 -12.68
N LYS A 121 0.85 -11.92 -11.44
CA LYS A 121 1.62 -12.70 -10.47
C LYS A 121 0.90 -13.97 -10.11
N LEU A 122 1.58 -15.11 -10.20
CA LEU A 122 1.03 -16.42 -9.85
C LEU A 122 1.06 -16.61 -8.32
N LEU A 123 -0.07 -17.01 -7.74
CA LEU A 123 -0.16 -17.59 -6.41
C LEU A 123 -0.54 -19.05 -6.49
N LEU A 124 0.02 -19.87 -5.59
CA LEU A 124 -0.19 -21.32 -5.56
C LEU A 124 -1.10 -21.77 -4.43
N GLN A 125 -1.42 -20.88 -3.50
CA GLN A 125 -2.23 -21.19 -2.32
C GLN A 125 -3.44 -20.25 -2.18
N PRO A 126 -4.64 -20.75 -1.85
CA PRO A 126 -5.02 -22.13 -1.52
C PRO A 126 -5.06 -23.06 -2.75
N HIS A 127 -5.19 -22.55 -3.95
CA HIS A 127 -5.04 -23.16 -5.25
C HIS A 127 -4.31 -22.21 -6.19
N SER A 128 -3.98 -22.66 -7.41
CA SER A 128 -3.24 -21.80 -8.36
C SER A 128 -4.16 -20.80 -9.04
N PHE A 129 -3.81 -19.51 -8.96
CA PHE A 129 -4.51 -18.42 -9.64
C PHE A 129 -3.58 -17.25 -9.93
N MET A 130 -4.01 -16.36 -10.83
CA MET A 130 -3.27 -15.14 -11.19
C MET A 130 -3.83 -13.93 -10.43
N THR A 131 -2.93 -13.09 -9.93
CA THR A 131 -3.26 -11.81 -9.30
C THR A 131 -2.68 -10.69 -10.13
N ARG A 132 -3.51 -9.74 -10.55
CA ARG A 132 -3.01 -8.52 -11.17
C ARG A 132 -2.44 -7.61 -10.09
N CYS A 133 -1.17 -7.24 -10.22
CA CYS A 133 -0.45 -6.39 -9.29
C CYS A 133 0.13 -5.18 -10.01
N PHE A 134 0.37 -4.08 -9.30
CA PHE A 134 1.22 -3.00 -9.81
C PHE A 134 2.64 -3.54 -10.02
N THR A 135 3.34 -2.98 -11.02
CA THR A 135 4.77 -3.27 -11.19
C THR A 135 5.59 -2.67 -10.03
N LEU A 136 6.79 -3.19 -9.79
CA LEU A 136 7.64 -2.68 -8.70
C LEU A 136 7.96 -1.19 -8.81
N PRO A 137 8.28 -0.62 -9.99
CA PRO A 137 8.52 0.81 -10.14
C PRO A 137 7.31 1.67 -9.76
N ASP A 138 6.10 1.23 -10.08
CA ASP A 138 4.86 1.92 -9.76
C ASP A 138 4.51 1.80 -8.26
N LEU A 139 4.76 0.65 -7.65
CA LEU A 139 4.65 0.48 -6.19
C LEU A 139 5.61 1.43 -5.46
N PHE A 140 6.84 1.58 -5.97
CA PHE A 140 7.81 2.49 -5.42
C PHE A 140 7.35 3.95 -5.55
N ALA A 141 6.81 4.36 -6.69
CA ALA A 141 6.24 5.69 -6.91
C ALA A 141 5.15 6.01 -5.87
N GLY A 142 4.21 5.09 -5.67
CA GLY A 142 3.16 5.22 -4.65
C GLY A 142 3.72 5.38 -3.23
N LYS A 143 4.80 4.66 -2.92
CA LYS A 143 5.49 4.73 -1.63
C LYS A 143 6.22 6.05 -1.45
N MET A 144 6.91 6.55 -2.46
CA MET A 144 7.61 7.84 -2.40
C MET A 144 6.63 9.00 -2.27
N HIS A 145 5.51 8.96 -2.99
CA HIS A 145 4.44 9.93 -2.78
C HIS A 145 3.96 9.94 -1.31
N ALA A 146 3.73 8.76 -0.73
CA ALA A 146 3.29 8.67 0.66
C ALA A 146 4.35 9.20 1.66
N LEU A 147 5.63 8.93 1.45
CA LEU A 147 6.72 9.35 2.32
C LEU A 147 6.88 10.87 2.32
N VAL A 148 6.82 11.50 1.15
CA VAL A 148 7.07 12.96 1.00
C VAL A 148 5.84 13.77 1.33
N TYR A 149 4.68 13.42 0.77
CA TYR A 149 3.50 14.29 0.75
C TYR A 149 2.44 13.98 1.80
N ARG A 150 2.55 12.85 2.51
CA ARG A 150 1.58 12.54 3.55
C ARG A 150 1.76 13.51 4.73
N GLY A 151 0.81 14.43 4.87
CA GLY A 151 0.79 15.45 5.92
C GLY A 151 0.37 14.89 7.28
N TRP A 152 1.34 14.41 8.06
CA TRP A 152 1.10 14.03 9.44
C TRP A 152 1.44 15.21 10.34
N LYS A 153 0.45 15.86 10.91
CA LYS A 153 0.68 16.99 11.82
C LYS A 153 1.63 16.64 12.98
N ASN A 154 1.62 15.38 13.48
CA ASN A 154 2.45 14.94 14.61
C ASN A 154 2.85 13.45 14.55
N ARG A 155 2.73 12.76 13.40
CA ARG A 155 3.05 11.32 13.30
C ARG A 155 3.81 11.02 12.01
N VAL A 156 4.89 10.27 12.12
CA VAL A 156 5.63 9.72 10.98
C VAL A 156 5.22 8.26 10.80
N LYS A 157 5.01 7.80 9.59
CA LYS A 157 4.73 6.38 9.30
C LYS A 157 6.03 5.67 8.96
N GLY A 158 6.69 5.10 9.97
CA GLY A 158 7.99 4.43 9.83
C GLY A 158 8.01 3.30 8.81
N ARG A 159 6.85 2.66 8.55
CA ARG A 159 6.71 1.64 7.50
C ARG A 159 7.03 2.18 6.10
N ASP A 160 6.78 3.46 5.83
CA ASP A 160 7.11 4.05 4.53
C ASP A 160 8.63 4.18 4.35
N TRP A 161 9.37 4.43 5.44
CA TRP A 161 10.83 4.47 5.47
C TRP A 161 11.44 3.09 5.29
N TYR A 162 10.90 2.07 5.93
CA TYR A 162 11.33 0.69 5.76
C TYR A 162 11.16 0.22 4.31
N ASP A 163 10.02 0.54 3.71
CA ASP A 163 9.76 0.19 2.31
C ASP A 163 10.70 0.96 1.36
N PHE A 164 10.97 2.24 1.64
CA PHE A 164 11.93 3.02 0.86
C PHE A 164 13.31 2.36 0.85
N GLU A 165 13.85 2.01 2.04
CA GLU A 165 15.10 1.26 2.15
C GLU A 165 15.04 -0.03 1.36
N TRP A 166 13.94 -0.79 1.47
CA TRP A 166 13.77 -2.04 0.75
C TRP A 166 13.88 -1.86 -0.77
N TYR A 167 13.20 -0.87 -1.35
CA TYR A 167 13.24 -0.61 -2.80
C TYR A 167 14.66 -0.24 -3.27
N VAL A 168 15.36 0.61 -2.54
CA VAL A 168 16.73 1.01 -2.89
C VAL A 168 17.68 -0.18 -2.80
N ARG A 169 17.60 -0.99 -1.76
CA ARG A 169 18.41 -2.22 -1.59
C ARG A 169 18.22 -3.23 -2.71
N HIS A 170 17.02 -3.32 -3.27
CA HIS A 170 16.70 -4.21 -4.39
C HIS A 170 16.92 -3.58 -5.76
N ASN A 171 17.53 -2.37 -5.82
CA ASN A 171 17.80 -1.63 -7.05
C ASN A 171 16.54 -1.43 -7.92
N VAL A 172 15.36 -1.33 -7.32
CA VAL A 172 14.13 -1.07 -8.03
C VAL A 172 14.15 0.36 -8.56
N PRO A 173 13.95 0.60 -9.87
CA PRO A 173 13.84 1.95 -10.39
C PRO A 173 12.51 2.56 -9.99
N LEU A 174 12.49 3.88 -9.79
CA LEU A 174 11.29 4.65 -9.50
C LEU A 174 10.61 5.07 -10.81
N ASP A 175 9.34 4.71 -10.99
CA ASP A 175 8.52 5.29 -12.06
C ASP A 175 8.18 6.74 -11.74
N PHE A 176 8.93 7.66 -12.34
CA PHE A 176 8.73 9.08 -12.09
C PHE A 176 7.46 9.61 -12.75
N ALA A 177 7.01 9.05 -13.88
CA ALA A 177 5.79 9.49 -14.55
C ALA A 177 4.55 9.21 -13.69
N HIS A 178 4.48 8.02 -13.08
CA HIS A 178 3.41 7.70 -12.14
C HIS A 178 3.49 8.53 -10.86
N LEU A 179 4.70 8.77 -10.33
CA LEU A 179 4.89 9.65 -9.16
C LEU A 179 4.39 11.07 -9.44
N ALA A 180 4.78 11.67 -10.58
CA ALA A 180 4.37 13.02 -10.97
C ALA A 180 2.85 13.12 -11.14
N GLU A 181 2.21 12.10 -11.72
CA GLU A 181 0.75 12.04 -11.84
C GLU A 181 0.06 11.98 -10.48
N ARG A 182 0.62 11.23 -9.52
CA ARG A 182 0.12 11.19 -8.14
C ARG A 182 0.22 12.57 -7.47
N VAL A 183 1.35 13.25 -7.64
CA VAL A 183 1.55 14.61 -7.09
C VAL A 183 0.57 15.59 -7.73
N ARG A 184 0.42 15.54 -9.05
CA ARG A 184 -0.53 16.38 -9.79
C ARG A 184 -1.97 16.18 -9.27
N GLN A 185 -2.42 14.94 -9.16
CA GLN A 185 -3.81 14.64 -8.78
C GLN A 185 -4.09 14.93 -7.29
N PHE A 186 -3.14 14.65 -6.40
CA PHE A 186 -3.38 14.69 -4.97
C PHE A 186 -2.92 15.97 -4.30
N ASN A 187 -1.93 16.62 -4.85
CA ASN A 187 -1.34 17.83 -4.30
C ASN A 187 -1.63 19.07 -5.16
N ASN A 188 -2.19 18.86 -6.38
CA ASN A 188 -2.42 19.91 -7.37
C ASN A 188 -1.12 20.67 -7.70
N GLU A 189 -0.02 19.92 -7.84
CA GLU A 189 1.33 20.43 -8.08
C GLU A 189 1.95 19.67 -9.25
N GLU A 190 2.65 20.37 -10.12
CA GLU A 190 3.52 19.76 -11.12
C GLU A 190 4.95 19.74 -10.59
N ILE A 191 5.59 18.58 -10.64
CA ILE A 191 6.93 18.40 -10.08
C ILE A 191 7.90 17.79 -11.08
N GLY A 192 9.13 18.34 -11.12
CA GLY A 192 10.27 17.72 -11.81
C GLY A 192 11.11 16.84 -10.89
N ARG A 193 11.96 15.99 -11.47
CA ARG A 193 12.82 15.05 -10.72
C ARG A 193 13.72 15.76 -9.69
N GLU A 194 14.33 16.88 -10.07
CA GLU A 194 15.21 17.64 -9.17
C GLU A 194 14.45 18.20 -7.98
N ALA A 195 13.28 18.81 -8.21
CA ALA A 195 12.43 19.34 -7.14
C ALA A 195 11.93 18.23 -6.21
N PHE A 196 11.52 17.09 -6.76
CA PHE A 196 11.16 15.92 -5.96
C PHE A 196 12.31 15.43 -5.08
N MET A 197 13.52 15.31 -5.65
CA MET A 197 14.69 14.87 -4.89
C MET A 197 15.06 15.85 -3.77
N ALA A 198 14.91 17.16 -4.01
CA ALA A 198 15.11 18.17 -2.98
C ALA A 198 14.08 18.03 -1.85
N GLN A 199 12.79 17.90 -2.17
CA GLN A 199 11.73 17.68 -1.17
C GLN A 199 11.92 16.37 -0.39
N LEU A 200 12.31 15.27 -1.06
CA LEU A 200 12.61 14.00 -0.42
C LEU A 200 13.75 14.14 0.58
N LYS A 201 14.89 14.73 0.18
CA LYS A 201 16.04 14.91 1.06
C LYS A 201 15.73 15.82 2.25
N ASP A 202 14.99 16.90 2.05
CA ASP A 202 14.54 17.77 3.13
C ASP A 202 13.65 16.99 4.12
N ARG A 203 12.72 16.20 3.62
CA ARG A 203 11.86 15.33 4.45
C ARG A 203 12.66 14.32 5.26
N LEU A 204 13.68 13.69 4.65
CA LEU A 204 14.53 12.69 5.29
C LEU A 204 15.46 13.33 6.34
N ALA A 205 15.99 14.51 6.06
CA ALA A 205 16.88 15.24 6.96
C ALA A 205 16.15 15.81 8.18
N SER A 206 14.92 16.30 8.00
CA SER A 206 14.16 17.01 9.04
C SER A 206 13.31 16.11 9.96
N ALA A 207 13.08 14.86 9.59
CA ALA A 207 12.21 13.97 10.35
C ALA A 207 12.81 13.55 11.70
N ASN A 208 11.96 13.35 12.70
CA ASN A 208 12.37 12.74 13.96
C ASN A 208 12.60 11.23 13.78
N ILE A 209 13.86 10.84 13.60
CA ILE A 209 14.24 9.44 13.33
C ILE A 209 13.83 8.48 14.45
N ASN A 210 13.77 8.92 15.70
CA ASN A 210 13.32 8.07 16.80
C ASN A 210 11.82 7.77 16.70
N GLN A 211 11.01 8.73 16.27
CA GLN A 211 9.59 8.48 15.99
C GLN A 211 9.42 7.51 14.81
N VAL A 212 10.23 7.64 13.77
CA VAL A 212 10.25 6.71 12.62
C VAL A 212 10.53 5.29 13.07
N LYS A 213 11.61 5.09 13.87
CA LYS A 213 11.99 3.79 14.43
C LYS A 213 10.88 3.20 15.31
N ASN A 214 10.33 4.00 16.22
CA ASN A 214 9.28 3.55 17.14
C ASN A 214 7.99 3.15 16.42
N ASP A 215 7.61 3.87 15.34
CA ASP A 215 6.41 3.54 14.56
C ASP A 215 6.57 2.21 13.78
N VAL A 216 7.75 1.92 13.24
CA VAL A 216 7.98 0.71 12.47
C VAL A 216 8.31 -0.52 13.32
N LEU A 217 8.85 -0.32 14.51
CA LEU A 217 9.35 -1.39 15.39
C LEU A 217 8.37 -2.55 15.60
N PRO A 218 7.05 -2.34 15.81
CA PRO A 218 6.09 -3.44 15.95
C PRO A 218 5.92 -4.32 14.71
N PHE A 219 6.38 -3.85 13.55
CA PHE A 219 6.22 -4.53 12.26
C PHE A 219 7.49 -5.26 11.79
N VAL A 220 8.61 -5.07 12.47
CA VAL A 220 9.93 -5.64 12.07
C VAL A 220 10.22 -6.90 12.83
N ARG A 221 10.74 -7.92 12.15
CA ARG A 221 11.13 -9.19 12.80
C ARG A 221 12.40 -9.05 13.65
N ASN A 222 13.37 -8.28 13.15
CA ASN A 222 14.66 -8.07 13.79
C ASN A 222 14.87 -6.59 14.08
N PRO A 223 14.63 -6.13 15.31
CA PRO A 223 14.83 -4.74 15.68
C PRO A 223 16.22 -4.17 15.39
N LYS A 224 17.26 -5.00 15.36
CA LYS A 224 18.64 -4.61 15.08
C LYS A 224 18.82 -4.06 13.64
N GLU A 225 17.91 -4.36 12.74
CA GLU A 225 17.93 -3.76 11.39
C GLU A 225 17.77 -2.25 11.44
N LEU A 226 17.16 -1.70 12.50
CA LEU A 226 16.95 -0.28 12.68
C LEU A 226 18.11 0.46 13.32
N ASP A 227 19.17 -0.23 13.77
CA ASP A 227 20.29 0.39 14.49
C ASP A 227 21.05 1.38 13.61
N ILE A 228 21.23 1.05 12.34
CA ILE A 228 21.91 1.91 11.35
C ILE A 228 21.09 3.15 10.95
N TRP A 229 19.80 3.14 11.20
CA TRP A 229 18.92 4.23 10.75
C TRP A 229 19.28 5.56 11.40
N SER A 230 19.60 6.54 10.56
CA SER A 230 19.79 7.94 10.89
C SER A 230 19.26 8.80 9.75
N ASN A 231 19.09 10.09 9.98
CA ASN A 231 18.72 10.99 8.90
C ASN A 231 19.75 10.96 7.76
N ASP A 232 21.05 11.00 8.10
CA ASP A 232 22.15 10.93 7.13
C ASP A 232 22.13 9.63 6.34
N TYR A 233 21.83 8.50 6.98
CA TYR A 233 21.67 7.22 6.32
C TYR A 233 20.59 7.28 5.23
N PHE A 234 19.42 7.82 5.53
CA PHE A 234 18.33 7.92 4.57
C PHE A 234 18.59 8.95 3.47
N VAL A 235 19.28 10.05 3.77
CA VAL A 235 19.73 11.01 2.75
C VAL A 235 20.70 10.35 1.77
N GLN A 236 21.64 9.53 2.25
CA GLN A 236 22.54 8.75 1.39
C GLN A 236 21.77 7.72 0.53
N LEU A 237 20.76 7.06 1.09
CA LEU A 237 19.90 6.16 0.30
C LEU A 237 19.15 6.90 -0.81
N ALA A 238 18.73 8.15 -0.58
CA ALA A 238 18.08 8.94 -1.61
C ALA A 238 18.98 9.18 -2.83
N ASP A 239 20.29 9.33 -2.62
CA ASP A 239 21.27 9.49 -3.72
C ASP A 239 21.44 8.20 -4.55
N MET A 240 20.97 7.06 -4.07
CA MET A 240 21.04 5.78 -4.77
C MET A 240 19.78 5.48 -5.58
N ILE A 241 18.75 6.34 -5.52
CA ILE A 241 17.52 6.15 -6.29
C ILE A 241 17.84 6.17 -7.79
N ARG A 242 17.32 5.18 -8.50
CA ARG A 242 17.32 5.12 -9.96
C ARG A 242 15.94 5.47 -10.47
N PHE A 243 15.86 6.20 -11.54
CA PHE A 243 14.60 6.50 -12.22
C PHE A 243 14.49 5.67 -13.51
N GLU A 244 13.27 5.28 -13.86
CA GLU A 244 12.94 4.81 -15.21
C GLU A 244 12.95 5.97 -16.21
#